data_c813bde62dbca6f951aeda98f5097b0d
#
_entry.id   c813bde62dbca6f951aeda98f5097b0d
#
_cell.length_a   1.000
_cell.length_b   1.000
_cell.length_c   1.000
_cell.angle_alpha   90.00
_cell.angle_beta   90.00
_cell.angle_gamma   90.00
#
_symmetry.space_group_name_H-M   'P 1'
#
loop_
_entity.id
_entity.type
_entity.pdbx_description
1 polymer ?
#
loop_
_entity_poly.entity_id
_entity_poly.type
_entity_poly.pdbx_seq_one_letter_code
_entity_poly.pdbx_strand_id
1 'polypeptide(L)'
;MNKKELRKIIKDRKRQYSSSQLEELSLSVLSRLAGQESFRKAKIILMYYSLPDEVNTHTFIDEMTDLGKTVLLPVVKDSENMEIREYSGRKDLTEGSFHIMEPIGKLFPPERYGEIEVGVIPGMSFDENGNRLGRGKGYYDRFLKKVPTLFKIGICFDFQKTDTIPTEETDIRMDCII
;
A
#
# COMPACT_ATOMS: atom_id res chain seq x y z
N MET A 1 8.95 20.99 10.66
CA MET A 1 9.51 19.69 10.26
C MET A 1 9.19 19.45 8.80
N ASN A 2 10.17 19.06 8.02
CA ASN A 2 9.95 18.74 6.60
C ASN A 2 9.77 17.22 6.38
N LYS A 3 9.36 16.81 5.18
CA LYS A 3 9.13 15.39 4.84
C LYS A 3 10.38 14.52 5.04
N LYS A 4 11.57 15.04 4.77
CA LYS A 4 12.83 14.29 4.91
C LYS A 4 13.14 13.99 6.38
N GLU A 5 12.96 14.97 7.25
CA GLU A 5 13.13 14.82 8.69
C GLU A 5 12.13 13.82 9.27
N LEU A 6 10.87 13.93 8.86
CA LEU A 6 9.84 13.00 9.32
C LEU A 6 10.14 11.55 8.88
N ARG A 7 10.60 11.33 7.64
CA ARG A 7 11.02 10.00 7.19
C ARG A 7 12.13 9.41 8.06
N LYS A 8 13.09 10.24 8.50
CA LYS A 8 14.16 9.81 9.40
C LYS A 8 13.60 9.37 10.74
N ILE A 9 12.71 10.15 11.32
CA ILE A 9 12.05 9.82 12.59
C ILE A 9 11.31 8.48 12.50
N ILE A 10 10.55 8.28 11.44
CA ILE A 10 9.81 7.02 11.23
C ILE A 10 10.77 5.83 11.09
N LYS A 11 11.85 5.98 10.33
CA LYS A 11 12.87 4.93 10.21
C LYS A 11 13.48 4.56 11.57
N ASP A 12 13.77 5.56 12.41
CA ASP A 12 14.33 5.33 13.74
C ASP A 12 13.31 4.63 14.66
N ARG A 13 12.03 4.98 14.57
CA ARG A 13 10.96 4.25 15.27
C ARG A 13 10.89 2.78 14.84
N LYS A 14 10.91 2.51 13.53
CA LYS A 14 10.87 1.14 12.99
C LYS A 14 12.02 0.27 13.50
N ARG A 15 13.21 0.82 13.64
CA ARG A 15 14.40 0.09 14.12
C ARG A 15 14.27 -0.43 15.54
N GLN A 16 13.34 0.08 16.32
CA GLN A 16 13.07 -0.37 17.69
C GLN A 16 12.32 -1.69 17.76
N TYR A 17 11.82 -2.17 16.61
CA TYR A 17 11.02 -3.38 16.52
C TYR A 17 11.78 -4.48 15.79
N SER A 18 11.71 -5.71 16.33
CA SER A 18 12.21 -6.90 15.64
C SER A 18 11.28 -7.32 14.51
N SER A 19 11.78 -8.16 13.60
CA SER A 19 10.94 -8.75 12.53
C SER A 19 9.75 -9.51 13.11
N SER A 20 9.94 -10.23 14.21
CA SER A 20 8.87 -10.97 14.91
C SER A 20 7.81 -10.02 15.48
N GLN A 21 8.22 -8.90 16.06
CA GLN A 21 7.29 -7.88 16.57
C GLN A 21 6.49 -7.22 15.45
N LEU A 22 7.12 -6.89 14.31
CA LEU A 22 6.44 -6.34 13.15
C LEU A 22 5.44 -7.33 12.55
N GLU A 23 5.78 -8.62 12.52
CA GLU A 23 4.88 -9.68 12.07
C GLU A 23 3.61 -9.76 12.94
N GLU A 24 3.76 -9.73 14.25
CA GLU A 24 2.65 -9.73 15.19
C GLU A 24 1.77 -8.47 15.04
N LEU A 25 2.40 -7.30 14.95
CA LEU A 25 1.68 -6.03 14.73
C LEU A 25 0.94 -6.01 13.38
N SER A 26 1.50 -6.64 12.35
CA SER A 26 0.88 -6.78 11.04
C SER A 26 -0.47 -7.51 11.12
N LEU A 27 -0.56 -8.58 11.91
CA LEU A 27 -1.80 -9.34 12.08
C LEU A 27 -2.95 -8.46 12.63
N SER A 28 -2.65 -7.59 13.58
CA SER A 28 -3.64 -6.66 14.13
C SER A 28 -4.12 -5.64 13.09
N VAL A 29 -3.21 -5.06 12.33
CA VAL A 29 -3.56 -4.09 11.27
C VAL A 29 -4.42 -4.76 10.19
N LEU A 30 -4.02 -5.95 9.73
CA LEU A 30 -4.73 -6.68 8.68
C LEU A 30 -6.11 -7.16 9.14
N SER A 31 -6.27 -7.52 10.42
CA SER A 31 -7.56 -7.86 11.00
C SER A 31 -8.52 -6.66 10.96
N ARG A 32 -8.03 -5.47 11.28
CA ARG A 32 -8.82 -4.23 11.18
C ARG A 32 -9.18 -3.90 9.73
N LEU A 33 -8.25 -4.10 8.79
CA LEU A 33 -8.50 -3.93 7.37
C LEU A 33 -9.61 -4.87 6.87
N ALA A 34 -9.52 -6.15 7.22
CA ALA A 34 -10.52 -7.16 6.84
C ALA A 34 -11.92 -6.85 7.38
N GLY A 35 -12.00 -6.18 8.54
CA GLY A 35 -13.25 -5.75 9.15
C GLY A 35 -13.83 -4.46 8.56
N GLN A 36 -13.06 -3.72 7.77
CA GLN A 36 -13.51 -2.49 7.13
C GLN A 36 -14.56 -2.81 6.05
N GLU A 37 -15.75 -2.22 6.16
CA GLU A 37 -16.89 -2.57 5.29
C GLU A 37 -16.58 -2.35 3.81
N SER A 38 -15.99 -1.20 3.45
CA SER A 38 -15.63 -0.88 2.07
C SER A 38 -14.66 -1.89 1.47
N PHE A 39 -13.67 -2.34 2.26
CA PHE A 39 -12.73 -3.37 1.85
C PHE A 39 -13.42 -4.74 1.73
N ARG A 40 -14.19 -5.13 2.71
CA ARG A 40 -14.87 -6.42 2.76
C ARG A 40 -15.80 -6.62 1.56
N LYS A 41 -16.53 -5.58 1.16
CA LYS A 41 -17.48 -5.62 0.03
C LYS A 41 -16.81 -5.53 -1.34
N ALA A 42 -15.60 -4.99 -1.42
CA ALA A 42 -14.91 -4.81 -2.68
C ALA A 42 -14.54 -6.15 -3.33
N LYS A 43 -14.74 -6.24 -4.64
CA LYS A 43 -14.39 -7.42 -5.45
C LYS A 43 -13.05 -7.27 -6.15
N ILE A 44 -12.75 -6.07 -6.63
CA ILE A 44 -11.48 -5.73 -7.29
C ILE A 44 -10.71 -4.78 -6.39
N ILE A 45 -9.61 -5.25 -5.84
CA ILE A 45 -8.79 -4.53 -4.87
C ILE A 45 -7.35 -4.36 -5.36
N LEU A 46 -6.82 -3.16 -5.16
CA LEU A 46 -5.40 -2.89 -5.32
C LEU A 46 -4.73 -3.07 -3.96
N MET A 47 -3.76 -3.97 -3.90
CA MET A 47 -2.90 -4.21 -2.74
C MET A 47 -1.46 -3.83 -3.10
N TYR A 48 -0.54 -4.09 -2.20
CA TYR A 48 0.90 -4.01 -2.44
C TYR A 48 1.59 -5.24 -1.86
N TYR A 49 2.68 -5.67 -2.49
CA TYR A 49 3.52 -6.74 -1.96
C TYR A 49 4.56 -6.13 -1.02
N SER A 50 4.36 -6.31 0.27
CA SER A 50 5.07 -5.55 1.31
C SER A 50 6.58 -5.82 1.35
N LEU A 51 7.32 -4.74 1.64
CA LEU A 51 8.73 -4.79 2.00
C LEU A 51 8.88 -5.26 3.46
N PRO A 52 10.08 -5.70 3.89
CA PRO A 52 10.28 -6.24 5.23
C PRO A 52 9.94 -5.29 6.39
N ASP A 53 9.98 -3.99 6.17
CA ASP A 53 9.69 -2.97 7.17
C ASP A 53 8.26 -2.40 7.11
N GLU A 54 7.41 -3.01 6.28
CA GLU A 54 6.01 -2.63 6.11
C GLU A 54 5.08 -3.65 6.78
N VAL A 55 3.81 -3.28 6.94
CA VAL A 55 2.77 -4.25 7.31
C VAL A 55 2.83 -5.42 6.33
N ASN A 56 3.03 -6.63 6.83
CA ASN A 56 3.22 -7.81 5.99
C ASN A 56 1.91 -8.23 5.34
N THR A 57 1.83 -8.02 4.02
CA THR A 57 0.63 -8.33 3.23
C THR A 57 0.69 -9.67 2.50
N HIS A 58 1.80 -10.41 2.58
CA HIS A 58 2.05 -11.57 1.71
C HIS A 58 0.98 -12.66 1.84
N THR A 59 0.75 -13.15 3.05
CA THR A 59 -0.28 -14.17 3.29
C THR A 59 -1.68 -13.60 3.09
N PHE A 60 -1.90 -12.36 3.49
CA PHE A 60 -3.20 -11.70 3.37
C PHE A 60 -3.68 -11.58 1.92
N ILE A 61 -2.81 -11.24 0.98
CA ILE A 61 -3.19 -11.18 -0.43
C ILE A 61 -3.54 -12.56 -1.01
N ASP A 62 -2.87 -13.61 -0.55
CA ASP A 62 -3.22 -14.99 -0.92
C ASP A 62 -4.62 -15.35 -0.39
N GLU A 63 -4.92 -15.00 0.87
CA GLU A 63 -6.23 -15.19 1.47
C GLU A 63 -7.33 -14.45 0.72
N MET A 64 -7.08 -13.21 0.30
CA MET A 64 -8.04 -12.42 -0.48
C MET A 64 -8.30 -13.03 -1.86
N THR A 65 -7.26 -13.58 -2.48
CA THR A 65 -7.38 -14.33 -3.74
C THR A 65 -8.23 -15.59 -3.54
N ASP A 66 -7.99 -16.33 -2.46
CA ASP A 66 -8.74 -17.55 -2.13
C ASP A 66 -10.23 -17.25 -1.83
N LEU A 67 -10.54 -16.08 -1.30
CA LEU A 67 -11.91 -15.60 -1.10
C LEU A 67 -12.62 -15.20 -2.40
N GLY A 68 -11.95 -15.25 -3.53
CA GLY A 68 -12.50 -14.93 -4.84
C GLY A 68 -12.40 -13.46 -5.23
N LYS A 69 -11.66 -12.65 -4.49
CA LYS A 69 -11.38 -11.26 -4.90
C LYS A 69 -10.37 -11.22 -6.04
N THR A 70 -10.52 -10.26 -6.94
CA THR A 70 -9.48 -9.92 -7.90
C THR A 70 -8.47 -9.03 -7.20
N VAL A 71 -7.27 -9.57 -6.97
CA VAL A 71 -6.17 -8.87 -6.32
C VAL A 71 -5.23 -8.30 -7.38
N LEU A 72 -4.95 -7.02 -7.28
CA LEU A 72 -4.04 -6.30 -8.17
C LEU A 72 -2.84 -5.80 -7.38
N LEU A 73 -1.67 -5.83 -8.01
CA LEU A 73 -0.43 -5.34 -7.43
C LEU A 73 0.23 -4.32 -8.37
N PRO A 74 0.81 -3.24 -7.83
CA PRO A 74 1.56 -2.28 -8.63
C PRO A 74 3.00 -2.75 -8.83
N VAL A 75 3.57 -2.38 -9.96
CA VAL A 75 5.00 -2.53 -10.25
C VAL A 75 5.52 -1.28 -10.93
N VAL A 76 6.71 -0.85 -10.58
CA VAL A 76 7.36 0.30 -11.22
C VAL A 76 7.69 -0.05 -12.66
N LYS A 77 7.20 0.77 -13.59
CA LYS A 77 7.43 0.63 -15.03
C LYS A 77 8.64 1.44 -15.49
N ASP A 78 8.68 2.69 -15.07
CA ASP A 78 9.74 3.65 -15.42
C ASP A 78 9.96 4.62 -14.27
N SER A 79 10.70 5.72 -14.51
CA SER A 79 11.01 6.71 -13.46
C SER A 79 9.80 7.46 -12.90
N GLU A 80 8.64 7.39 -13.56
CA GLU A 80 7.44 8.17 -13.18
C GLU A 80 6.19 7.29 -12.97
N ASN A 81 6.09 6.15 -13.65
CA ASN A 81 4.86 5.39 -13.75
C ASN A 81 4.95 4.01 -13.11
N MET A 82 3.80 3.56 -12.59
CA MET A 82 3.56 2.19 -12.20
C MET A 82 2.60 1.53 -13.21
N GLU A 83 2.78 0.23 -13.41
CA GLU A 83 1.80 -0.66 -14.03
C GLU A 83 1.05 -1.40 -12.93
N ILE A 84 -0.16 -1.84 -13.26
CA ILE A 84 -0.98 -2.66 -12.38
C ILE A 84 -1.11 -4.06 -13.01
N ARG A 85 -0.86 -5.09 -12.21
CA ARG A 85 -0.90 -6.47 -12.65
C ARG A 85 -1.80 -7.32 -11.77
N GLU A 86 -2.49 -8.28 -12.37
CA GLU A 86 -3.31 -9.25 -11.64
C GLU A 86 -2.40 -10.20 -10.85
N TYR A 87 -2.84 -10.56 -9.67
CA TYR A 87 -2.17 -11.53 -8.80
C TYR A 87 -3.11 -12.70 -8.50
N SER A 88 -2.71 -13.90 -8.84
CA SER A 88 -3.46 -15.12 -8.58
C SER A 88 -2.67 -16.17 -7.80
N GLY A 89 -1.49 -15.82 -7.34
CA GLY A 89 -0.60 -16.67 -6.57
C GLY A 89 0.86 -16.34 -6.79
N ARG A 90 1.75 -16.99 -6.08
CA ARG A 90 3.20 -16.73 -6.10
C ARG A 90 3.85 -16.92 -7.46
N LYS A 91 3.23 -17.70 -8.36
CA LYS A 91 3.66 -17.83 -9.77
C LYS A 91 3.65 -16.49 -10.52
N ASP A 92 2.87 -15.52 -10.05
CA ASP A 92 2.77 -14.17 -10.61
C ASP A 92 3.81 -13.20 -10.03
N LEU A 93 4.80 -13.71 -9.31
CA LEU A 93 5.91 -12.94 -8.76
C LEU A 93 7.24 -13.45 -9.29
N THR A 94 8.19 -12.54 -9.48
CA THR A 94 9.59 -12.85 -9.77
C THR A 94 10.50 -11.98 -8.90
N GLU A 95 11.70 -12.49 -8.62
CA GLU A 95 12.68 -11.72 -7.86
C GLU A 95 13.34 -10.68 -8.78
N GLY A 96 13.21 -9.42 -8.38
CA GLY A 96 13.85 -8.29 -9.06
C GLY A 96 15.11 -7.82 -8.34
N SER A 97 15.47 -6.54 -8.55
CA SER A 97 16.63 -5.91 -7.91
C SER A 97 16.50 -5.91 -6.39
N PHE A 98 17.61 -6.06 -5.68
CA PHE A 98 17.68 -6.07 -4.20
C PHE A 98 16.81 -7.15 -3.54
N HIS A 99 16.61 -8.30 -4.21
CA HIS A 99 15.76 -9.40 -3.75
C HIS A 99 14.29 -9.00 -3.49
N ILE A 100 13.82 -7.92 -4.12
CA ILE A 100 12.43 -7.47 -4.04
C ILE A 100 11.60 -8.26 -5.06
N MET A 101 10.51 -8.87 -4.59
CA MET A 101 9.58 -9.58 -5.47
C MET A 101 8.76 -8.58 -6.28
N GLU A 102 8.67 -8.84 -7.58
CA GLU A 102 7.95 -7.99 -8.53
C GLU A 102 6.81 -8.76 -9.20
N PRO A 103 5.62 -8.13 -9.36
CA PRO A 103 4.51 -8.74 -10.07
C PRO A 103 4.83 -8.95 -11.56
N ILE A 104 4.54 -10.16 -12.06
CA ILE A 104 4.65 -10.54 -13.47
C ILE A 104 3.35 -11.12 -14.04
N GLY A 105 2.27 -11.06 -13.30
CA GLY A 105 0.97 -11.51 -13.75
C GLY A 105 0.42 -10.70 -14.92
N LYS A 106 -0.81 -11.03 -15.33
CA LYS A 106 -1.48 -10.37 -16.45
C LYS A 106 -1.60 -8.86 -16.19
N LEU A 107 -1.29 -8.06 -17.21
CA LEU A 107 -1.47 -6.61 -17.14
C LEU A 107 -2.95 -6.26 -16.95
N PHE A 108 -3.23 -5.44 -15.95
CA PHE A 108 -4.52 -4.79 -15.76
C PHE A 108 -4.45 -3.42 -16.46
N PRO A 109 -5.11 -3.24 -17.60
CA PRO A 109 -4.86 -2.08 -18.46
C PRO A 109 -5.45 -0.80 -17.86
N PRO A 110 -4.86 0.38 -18.16
CA PRO A 110 -5.35 1.66 -17.67
C PRO A 110 -6.82 1.95 -17.96
N GLU A 111 -7.34 1.45 -19.06
CA GLU A 111 -8.76 1.59 -19.46
C GLU A 111 -9.70 0.96 -18.42
N ARG A 112 -9.20 0.01 -17.62
CA ARG A 112 -9.96 -0.67 -16.58
C ARG A 112 -9.73 -0.14 -15.17
N TYR A 113 -8.91 0.88 -14.99
CA TYR A 113 -8.61 1.42 -13.64
C TYR A 113 -9.86 1.90 -12.89
N GLY A 114 -10.88 2.37 -13.60
CA GLY A 114 -12.17 2.74 -12.99
C GLY A 114 -12.94 1.59 -12.35
N GLU A 115 -12.57 0.33 -12.64
CA GLU A 115 -13.18 -0.86 -12.06
C GLU A 115 -12.58 -1.20 -10.67
N ILE A 116 -11.44 -0.62 -10.31
CA ILE A 116 -10.81 -0.86 -9.02
C ILE A 116 -11.62 -0.15 -7.93
N GLU A 117 -12.17 -0.94 -7.02
CA GLU A 117 -13.10 -0.42 -6.00
C GLU A 117 -12.38 0.18 -4.81
N VAL A 118 -11.34 -0.52 -4.32
CA VAL A 118 -10.54 -0.12 -3.14
C VAL A 118 -9.07 -0.27 -3.45
N GLY A 119 -8.28 0.70 -3.01
CA GLY A 119 -6.82 0.61 -2.99
C GLY A 119 -6.30 0.67 -1.58
N VAL A 120 -5.50 -0.32 -1.20
CA VAL A 120 -4.77 -0.34 0.06
C VAL A 120 -3.37 0.20 -0.21
N ILE A 121 -3.07 1.35 0.38
CA ILE A 121 -1.92 2.16 0.03
C ILE A 121 -0.89 2.15 1.17
N PRO A 122 0.37 1.77 0.90
CA PRO A 122 1.42 1.83 1.90
C PRO A 122 1.92 3.26 2.08
N GLY A 123 2.50 3.53 3.23
CA GLY A 123 3.13 4.81 3.51
C GLY A 123 4.09 4.71 4.67
N MET A 124 5.01 5.66 4.76
CA MET A 124 5.91 5.77 5.89
C MET A 124 5.19 6.34 7.12
N SER A 125 4.23 7.22 6.91
CA SER A 125 3.41 7.80 7.98
C SER A 125 2.08 8.28 7.42
N PHE A 126 1.10 8.37 8.31
CA PHE A 126 -0.22 8.93 8.04
C PHE A 126 -0.66 9.80 9.21
N ASP A 127 -1.50 10.79 8.94
CA ASP A 127 -2.16 11.60 9.97
C ASP A 127 -3.70 11.44 9.94
N GLU A 128 -4.37 11.99 10.93
CA GLU A 128 -5.83 11.89 11.07
C GLU A 128 -6.61 12.53 9.90
N ASN A 129 -5.98 13.44 9.18
CA ASN A 129 -6.59 14.10 8.03
C ASN A 129 -6.45 13.29 6.72
N GLY A 130 -5.89 12.10 6.81
CA GLY A 130 -5.67 11.24 5.64
C GLY A 130 -4.43 11.59 4.84
N ASN A 131 -3.59 12.50 5.31
CA ASN A 131 -2.34 12.83 4.64
C ASN A 131 -1.36 11.67 4.74
N ARG A 132 -0.64 11.41 3.67
CA ARG A 132 0.29 10.30 3.54
C ARG A 132 1.72 10.79 3.29
N LEU A 133 2.66 10.25 4.03
CA LEU A 133 4.08 10.40 3.77
C LEU A 133 4.57 9.16 3.01
N GLY A 134 4.90 9.31 1.74
CA GLY A 134 5.51 8.26 0.93
C GLY A 134 7.04 8.22 1.07
N ARG A 135 7.66 7.34 0.29
CA ARG A 135 9.13 7.18 0.28
C ARG A 135 9.87 8.29 -0.51
N GLY A 136 9.14 9.17 -1.19
CA GLY A 136 9.70 10.36 -1.84
C GLY A 136 9.77 10.33 -3.37
N LYS A 137 9.36 9.25 -4.01
CA LYS A 137 9.38 9.13 -5.48
C LYS A 137 8.07 9.53 -6.18
N GLY A 138 6.99 9.68 -5.43
CA GLY A 138 5.70 10.17 -5.94
C GLY A 138 4.91 9.20 -6.82
N TYR A 139 5.28 7.93 -6.89
CA TYR A 139 4.59 6.93 -7.73
C TYR A 139 3.11 6.79 -7.40
N TYR A 140 2.77 6.66 -6.11
CA TYR A 140 1.38 6.52 -5.70
C TYR A 140 0.57 7.79 -5.93
N ASP A 141 1.13 8.97 -5.66
CA ASP A 141 0.41 10.23 -5.88
C ASP A 141 0.10 10.42 -7.37
N ARG A 142 1.04 10.12 -8.26
CA ARG A 142 0.81 10.18 -9.71
C ARG A 142 -0.22 9.15 -10.17
N PHE A 143 -0.14 7.92 -9.66
CA PHE A 143 -1.10 6.86 -10.00
C PHE A 143 -2.51 7.21 -9.50
N LEU A 144 -2.65 7.58 -8.23
CA LEU A 144 -3.94 7.87 -7.61
C LEU A 144 -4.64 9.07 -8.25
N LYS A 145 -3.89 10.01 -8.79
CA LYS A 145 -4.44 11.14 -9.54
C LYS A 145 -5.18 10.68 -10.80
N LYS A 146 -4.77 9.55 -11.39
CA LYS A 146 -5.41 8.97 -12.58
C LYS A 146 -6.68 8.16 -12.25
N VAL A 147 -6.90 7.84 -10.98
CA VAL A 147 -8.01 6.97 -10.52
C VAL A 147 -8.79 7.67 -9.40
N PRO A 148 -9.45 8.82 -9.69
CA PRO A 148 -10.07 9.64 -8.65
C PRO A 148 -11.26 8.95 -7.95
N THR A 149 -11.86 7.94 -8.56
CA THR A 149 -13.00 7.20 -7.99
C THR A 149 -12.58 6.07 -7.02
N LEU A 150 -11.29 5.77 -6.94
CA LEU A 150 -10.76 4.74 -6.05
C LEU A 150 -10.94 5.14 -4.58
N PHE A 151 -11.54 4.26 -3.79
CA PHE A 151 -11.56 4.43 -2.33
C PHE A 151 -10.20 4.01 -1.76
N LYS A 152 -9.49 4.96 -1.14
CA LYS A 152 -8.10 4.83 -0.70
C LYS A 152 -8.02 4.57 0.78
N ILE A 153 -7.50 3.39 1.16
CA ILE A 153 -7.25 3.01 2.55
C ILE A 153 -5.75 3.00 2.78
N GLY A 154 -5.26 3.90 3.62
CA GLY A 154 -3.88 3.86 4.08
C GLY A 154 -3.72 2.87 5.23
N ILE A 155 -2.70 2.01 5.18
CA ILE A 155 -2.37 1.13 6.30
C ILE A 155 -0.94 1.32 6.75
N CYS A 156 -0.75 1.26 8.05
CA CYS A 156 0.58 1.35 8.69
C CYS A 156 0.50 0.78 10.11
N PHE A 157 1.65 0.58 10.71
CA PHE A 157 1.72 0.32 12.14
C PHE A 157 1.33 1.58 12.94
N ASP A 158 0.76 1.42 14.11
CA ASP A 158 0.32 2.55 14.92
C ASP A 158 1.45 3.52 15.26
N PHE A 159 2.69 3.01 15.47
CA PHE A 159 3.85 3.88 15.73
C PHE A 159 4.28 4.75 14.53
N GLN A 160 3.76 4.47 13.33
CA GLN A 160 4.00 5.28 12.14
C GLN A 160 3.05 6.47 12.02
N LYS A 161 1.99 6.50 12.80
CA LYS A 161 1.03 7.62 12.80
C LYS A 161 1.65 8.85 13.47
N THR A 162 1.33 10.02 12.92
CA THR A 162 1.80 11.32 13.42
C THR A 162 0.64 12.32 13.42
N ASP A 163 0.77 13.37 14.24
CA ASP A 163 -0.29 14.37 14.37
C ASP A 163 -0.48 15.16 13.07
N THR A 164 0.61 15.46 12.38
CA THR A 164 0.57 16.26 11.15
C THR A 164 1.67 15.83 10.20
N ILE A 165 1.32 15.72 8.92
CA ILE A 165 2.26 15.45 7.83
C ILE A 165 2.36 16.70 6.94
N PRO A 166 3.57 17.18 6.62
CA PRO A 166 3.77 18.24 5.64
C PRO A 166 3.23 17.83 4.27
N THR A 167 2.40 18.65 3.65
CA THR A 167 1.74 18.37 2.38
C THR A 167 2.16 19.32 1.27
N GLU A 168 2.01 18.85 0.03
CA GLU A 168 2.17 19.58 -1.21
C GLU A 168 0.91 19.43 -2.04
N GLU A 169 0.70 20.30 -3.04
CA GLU A 169 -0.49 20.25 -3.91
C GLU A 169 -0.64 18.94 -4.67
N THR A 170 0.46 18.25 -4.94
CA THR A 170 0.47 16.98 -5.67
C THR A 170 0.17 15.76 -4.80
N ASP A 171 0.15 15.93 -3.49
CA ASP A 171 -0.13 14.83 -2.55
C ASP A 171 -1.62 14.46 -2.57
N ILE A 172 -1.89 13.16 -2.63
CA ILE A 172 -3.26 12.64 -2.61
C ILE A 172 -3.59 12.12 -1.21
N ARG A 173 -4.72 12.57 -0.68
CA ARG A 173 -5.22 12.13 0.62
C ARG A 173 -5.84 10.74 0.54
N MET A 174 -5.73 10.01 1.65
CA MET A 174 -6.47 8.77 1.85
C MET A 174 -7.89 9.08 2.33
N ASP A 175 -8.83 8.19 2.01
CA ASP A 175 -10.21 8.28 2.47
C ASP A 175 -10.37 7.69 3.88
N CYS A 176 -9.50 6.74 4.23
CA CYS A 176 -9.51 6.07 5.52
C CYS A 176 -8.08 5.66 5.91
N ILE A 177 -7.77 5.68 7.20
CA ILE A 177 -6.50 5.18 7.75
C ILE A 177 -6.83 4.07 8.77
N ILE A 178 -6.18 2.93 8.59
CA ILE A 178 -6.30 1.79 9.50
C ILE A 178 -5.14 1.80 10.51
#